data_fa9d960482b11f66fc41c7f2815f95ee
#
_entry.id   fa9d960482b11f66fc41c7f2815f95ee
#
_cell.length_a   1.000
_cell.length_b   1.000
_cell.length_c   1.000
_cell.angle_alpha   90.00
_cell.angle_beta   90.00
_cell.angle_gamma   90.00
#
_symmetry.space_group_name_H-M   'P 1'
#
loop_
_entity.id
_entity.type
_entity.pdbx_description
1 polymer ?
#
loop_
_entity_poly.entity_id
_entity_poly.type
_entity_poly.pdbx_seq_one_letter_code
_entity_poly.pdbx_strand_id
1 'polypeptide(L)'
;MTPLEDRRAAADRDEGPELLPPGHRVGAWEVVEPIGAGGWSTVYAARPAVPATAGPARVALKVMPTAGLAPRQLHRLVESARREASLGRRAGHPRLIALLDTFTLTAPDRPSLDGALVLVMERATGSLRDLLDAAGRGHRHDGTPDDGAHPREADRDVDREAHRARLAEGICEGLAHLHRSGWVHADLKPENVLLAEDGSVKLSDFGLATELTGTHGHMPPMGTLDYLPPERWRAPLGERGVQVRTTADIWALGIILHELLGSGVPPFPGATPGARGAAVQEYAAGRAPLRLDPAVPPFWRELVADCLAPTHAARAPHTAEALLARIAARPGARAPAPPPRRGRGRTRAAVLAAALCGAGAALCSDTAGHGPLAAPGAVRVFNAERGCQERTDRDPQCSLGLAIDPHRPYTAENVVRTRVWHGDLLTADCQVPDGEPIVDEEDLTSTRWFRVRLPRGSGPSDAWLPAVRTRDRPELPGCPRTAPAR
;
A
#
# COMPACT_ATOMS: atom_id res chain seq x y z
N MET A 1 12.72 19.63 -55.39
CA MET A 1 11.77 19.04 -54.42
C MET A 1 12.22 17.61 -54.22
N THR A 2 12.88 17.33 -53.10
CA THR A 2 13.68 16.15 -52.85
C THR A 2 13.02 15.29 -51.76
N PRO A 3 13.22 13.98 -51.76
CA PRO A 3 12.46 12.98 -50.95
C PRO A 3 12.87 12.94 -49.49
N LEU A 4 13.02 14.08 -48.82
CA LEU A 4 13.36 14.18 -47.39
C LEU A 4 12.16 14.47 -46.48
N GLU A 5 11.01 14.82 -47.02
CA GLU A 5 9.78 15.09 -46.27
C GLU A 5 8.98 13.80 -45.95
N ASP A 6 9.11 12.75 -46.79
CA ASP A 6 8.40 11.49 -46.58
C ASP A 6 9.02 10.57 -45.52
N ARG A 7 10.24 10.86 -45.06
CA ARG A 7 10.86 10.09 -43.94
C ARG A 7 10.55 10.63 -42.56
N ARG A 8 10.02 11.85 -42.42
CA ARG A 8 9.60 12.41 -41.13
C ARG A 8 8.17 12.03 -40.72
N ALA A 9 7.32 11.67 -41.68
CA ALA A 9 5.95 11.25 -41.44
C ALA A 9 5.80 9.77 -40.97
N ALA A 10 6.89 8.99 -40.98
CA ALA A 10 6.90 7.59 -40.58
C ALA A 10 7.45 7.36 -39.14
N ALA A 11 7.91 8.41 -38.46
CA ALA A 11 8.56 8.29 -37.13
C ALA A 11 7.70 8.69 -35.94
N ASP A 12 6.45 9.04 -36.16
CA ASP A 12 5.54 9.51 -35.10
C ASP A 12 4.24 8.66 -35.03
N ARG A 13 4.39 7.35 -35.22
CA ARG A 13 3.36 6.43 -34.74
C ARG A 13 3.73 6.12 -33.31
N ASP A 14 2.90 6.64 -32.43
CA ASP A 14 2.78 6.22 -31.01
C ASP A 14 2.50 4.70 -31.02
N GLU A 15 3.57 3.88 -31.13
CA GLU A 15 3.49 2.44 -31.02
C GLU A 15 3.27 2.13 -29.54
N GLY A 16 2.01 2.00 -29.17
CA GLY A 16 1.61 1.39 -27.89
C GLY A 16 2.38 0.07 -27.70
N PRO A 17 2.48 -0.46 -26.46
CA PRO A 17 3.27 -1.65 -26.18
C PRO A 17 2.90 -2.79 -27.14
N GLU A 18 3.90 -3.37 -27.81
CA GLU A 18 3.72 -4.49 -28.76
C GLU A 18 3.00 -5.63 -28.07
N LEU A 19 1.73 -5.86 -28.42
CA LEU A 19 0.93 -6.92 -27.82
C LEU A 19 1.31 -8.28 -28.43
N LEU A 20 1.38 -9.30 -27.58
CA LEU A 20 1.53 -10.69 -28.01
C LEU A 20 0.23 -11.16 -28.67
N PRO A 21 0.31 -11.65 -29.93
CA PRO A 21 -0.88 -12.15 -30.62
C PRO A 21 -1.36 -13.49 -30.03
N PRO A 22 -2.63 -13.83 -30.21
CA PRO A 22 -3.14 -15.17 -29.90
C PRO A 22 -2.29 -16.25 -30.58
N GLY A 23 -2.05 -17.35 -29.85
CA GLY A 23 -1.19 -18.45 -30.31
C GLY A 23 0.31 -18.25 -30.05
N HIS A 24 0.73 -17.06 -29.60
CA HIS A 24 2.15 -16.82 -29.28
C HIS A 24 2.59 -17.65 -28.07
N ARG A 25 3.78 -18.26 -28.16
CA ARG A 25 4.35 -19.05 -27.06
C ARG A 25 5.16 -18.20 -26.09
N VAL A 26 4.84 -18.31 -24.80
CA VAL A 26 5.56 -17.69 -23.70
C VAL A 26 5.98 -18.82 -22.73
N GLY A 27 7.18 -19.35 -22.91
CA GLY A 27 7.63 -20.53 -22.19
C GLY A 27 6.74 -21.76 -22.49
N ALA A 28 6.18 -22.38 -21.45
CA ALA A 28 5.26 -23.51 -21.57
C ALA A 28 3.81 -23.14 -21.90
N TRP A 29 3.52 -21.84 -22.08
CA TRP A 29 2.18 -21.31 -22.23
C TRP A 29 1.94 -20.74 -23.62
N GLU A 30 0.70 -20.78 -24.07
CA GLU A 30 0.22 -20.18 -25.31
C GLU A 30 -0.78 -19.05 -24.99
N VAL A 31 -0.50 -17.85 -25.48
CA VAL A 31 -1.36 -16.68 -25.30
C VAL A 31 -2.72 -16.90 -25.98
N VAL A 32 -3.78 -16.59 -25.25
CA VAL A 32 -5.15 -16.61 -25.80
C VAL A 32 -5.58 -15.21 -26.19
N GLU A 33 -5.47 -14.25 -25.25
CA GLU A 33 -5.87 -12.85 -25.43
C GLU A 33 -5.23 -11.95 -24.38
N PRO A 34 -5.02 -10.66 -24.62
CA PRO A 34 -4.71 -9.70 -23.57
C PRO A 34 -5.94 -9.47 -22.67
N ILE A 35 -5.74 -9.42 -21.35
CA ILE A 35 -6.81 -9.23 -20.37
C ILE A 35 -6.59 -8.03 -19.45
N GLY A 36 -5.43 -7.39 -19.53
CA GLY A 36 -5.09 -6.18 -18.79
C GLY A 36 -3.80 -5.56 -19.28
N ALA A 37 -3.74 -4.23 -19.27
CA ALA A 37 -2.54 -3.48 -19.60
C ALA A 37 -2.29 -2.44 -18.52
N GLY A 38 -1.06 -2.36 -18.02
CA GLY A 38 -0.59 -1.37 -17.06
C GLY A 38 0.62 -0.62 -17.60
N GLY A 39 1.09 0.40 -16.92
CA GLY A 39 2.21 1.23 -17.37
C GLY A 39 3.53 0.47 -17.60
N TRP A 40 3.72 -0.71 -17.00
CA TRP A 40 4.97 -1.49 -17.05
C TRP A 40 4.76 -2.96 -17.38
N SER A 41 3.52 -3.41 -17.60
CA SER A 41 3.20 -4.82 -17.84
C SER A 41 1.93 -4.99 -18.62
N THR A 42 1.86 -6.09 -19.35
CA THR A 42 0.62 -6.56 -19.97
C THR A 42 0.27 -7.93 -19.39
N VAL A 43 -0.99 -8.13 -19.06
CA VAL A 43 -1.50 -9.41 -18.56
C VAL A 43 -2.27 -10.11 -19.68
N TYR A 44 -1.92 -11.37 -19.90
CA TYR A 44 -2.54 -12.22 -20.92
C TYR A 44 -3.25 -13.39 -20.30
N ALA A 45 -4.40 -13.76 -20.83
CA ALA A 45 -4.93 -15.10 -20.67
C ALA A 45 -4.08 -16.09 -21.44
N ALA A 46 -3.74 -17.22 -20.84
CA ALA A 46 -2.98 -18.24 -21.49
C ALA A 46 -3.45 -19.66 -21.10
N ARG A 47 -3.07 -20.62 -21.95
CA ARG A 47 -3.30 -22.05 -21.76
C ARG A 47 -1.98 -22.82 -21.91
N PRO A 48 -1.87 -24.05 -21.42
CA PRO A 48 -0.70 -24.88 -21.71
C PRO A 48 -0.48 -25.03 -23.22
N ALA A 49 0.74 -24.80 -23.68
CA ALA A 49 1.11 -24.95 -25.11
C ALA A 49 1.08 -26.43 -25.57
N VAL A 50 1.21 -27.34 -24.60
CA VAL A 50 1.04 -28.79 -24.80
C VAL A 50 0.00 -29.24 -23.78
N PRO A 51 -1.04 -29.98 -24.21
CA PRO A 51 -2.03 -30.51 -23.29
C PRO A 51 -1.34 -31.31 -22.17
N ALA A 52 -1.53 -30.85 -20.93
CA ALA A 52 -0.97 -31.52 -19.75
C ALA A 52 -2.10 -32.26 -19.01
N THR A 53 -1.80 -33.45 -18.51
CA THR A 53 -2.74 -34.25 -17.72
C THR A 53 -2.88 -33.74 -16.29
N ALA A 54 -1.96 -32.88 -15.85
CA ALA A 54 -1.95 -32.26 -14.52
C ALA A 54 -1.60 -30.78 -14.64
N GLY A 55 -2.23 -29.94 -13.80
CA GLY A 55 -2.00 -28.50 -13.76
C GLY A 55 -3.24 -27.69 -14.19
N PRO A 56 -3.19 -26.35 -14.11
CA PRO A 56 -4.29 -25.49 -14.46
C PRO A 56 -4.49 -25.45 -15.97
N ALA A 57 -5.75 -25.56 -16.41
CA ALA A 57 -6.12 -25.46 -17.82
C ALA A 57 -6.00 -24.03 -18.37
N ARG A 58 -6.05 -23.03 -17.50
CA ARG A 58 -5.93 -21.59 -17.83
C ARG A 58 -5.14 -20.87 -16.75
N VAL A 59 -4.32 -19.90 -17.18
CA VAL A 59 -3.51 -19.04 -16.31
C VAL A 59 -3.57 -17.60 -16.77
N ALA A 60 -3.12 -16.68 -15.93
CA ALA A 60 -2.80 -15.31 -16.30
C ALA A 60 -1.27 -15.15 -16.36
N LEU A 61 -0.77 -14.60 -17.45
CA LEU A 61 0.66 -14.27 -17.62
C LEU A 61 0.82 -12.76 -17.53
N LYS A 62 1.49 -12.28 -16.48
CA LYS A 62 1.90 -10.88 -16.36
C LYS A 62 3.29 -10.76 -16.96
N VAL A 63 3.38 -10.18 -18.15
CA VAL A 63 4.61 -9.98 -18.92
C VAL A 63 5.10 -8.57 -18.71
N MET A 64 6.33 -8.43 -18.22
CA MET A 64 6.98 -7.16 -17.89
C MET A 64 8.21 -7.00 -18.78
N PRO A 65 8.12 -6.24 -19.91
CA PRO A 65 9.25 -5.99 -20.78
C PRO A 65 10.39 -5.28 -20.05
N THR A 66 11.62 -5.67 -20.34
CA THR A 66 12.83 -5.05 -19.77
C THR A 66 13.64 -4.27 -20.79
N ALA A 67 13.39 -4.51 -22.07
CA ALA A 67 14.07 -3.83 -23.17
C ALA A 67 13.81 -2.31 -23.14
N GLY A 68 14.84 -1.53 -23.39
CA GLY A 68 14.75 -0.07 -23.43
C GLY A 68 14.65 0.61 -22.05
N LEU A 69 14.60 -0.14 -20.94
CA LEU A 69 14.57 0.43 -19.61
C LEU A 69 15.94 0.97 -19.19
N ALA A 70 15.96 2.18 -18.63
CA ALA A 70 17.15 2.69 -17.95
C ALA A 70 17.48 1.80 -16.71
N PRO A 71 18.76 1.70 -16.30
CA PRO A 71 19.17 0.80 -15.21
C PRO A 71 18.36 0.95 -13.91
N ARG A 72 17.97 2.18 -13.55
CA ARG A 72 17.13 2.44 -12.37
C ARG A 72 15.68 1.93 -12.54
N GLN A 73 15.13 2.01 -13.75
CA GLN A 73 13.79 1.50 -14.06
C GLN A 73 13.78 -0.02 -14.02
N LEU A 74 14.78 -0.66 -14.65
CA LEU A 74 14.98 -2.10 -14.60
C LEU A 74 15.10 -2.61 -13.17
N HIS A 75 15.93 -1.95 -12.34
CA HIS A 75 16.07 -2.31 -10.92
C HIS A 75 14.72 -2.27 -10.19
N ARG A 76 13.93 -1.21 -10.36
CA ARG A 76 12.60 -1.10 -9.74
C ARG A 76 11.64 -2.20 -10.21
N LEU A 77 11.65 -2.52 -11.51
CA LEU A 77 10.82 -3.58 -12.07
C LEU A 77 11.18 -4.95 -11.48
N VAL A 78 12.48 -5.27 -11.43
CA VAL A 78 12.98 -6.53 -10.83
C VAL A 78 12.62 -6.62 -9.35
N GLU A 79 12.77 -5.54 -8.59
CA GLU A 79 12.39 -5.50 -7.17
C GLU A 79 10.87 -5.64 -6.98
N SER A 80 10.06 -5.04 -7.86
CA SER A 80 8.60 -5.22 -7.86
C SER A 80 8.22 -6.69 -8.09
N ALA A 81 8.78 -7.31 -9.13
CA ALA A 81 8.54 -8.72 -9.44
C ALA A 81 8.99 -9.66 -8.31
N ARG A 82 10.14 -9.37 -7.67
CA ARG A 82 10.65 -10.13 -6.51
C ARG A 82 9.71 -10.04 -5.31
N ARG A 83 9.18 -8.84 -5.01
CA ARG A 83 8.20 -8.66 -3.93
C ARG A 83 6.95 -9.48 -4.19
N GLU A 84 6.37 -9.37 -5.38
CA GLU A 84 5.19 -10.12 -5.79
C GLU A 84 5.41 -11.63 -5.69
N ALA A 85 6.55 -12.12 -6.18
CA ALA A 85 6.94 -13.52 -6.07
C ALA A 85 7.19 -13.97 -4.63
N SER A 86 7.79 -13.14 -3.79
CA SER A 86 8.05 -13.45 -2.38
C SER A 86 6.75 -13.56 -1.59
N LEU A 87 5.85 -12.60 -1.78
CA LEU A 87 4.53 -12.60 -1.13
C LEU A 87 3.72 -13.82 -1.57
N GLY A 88 3.62 -14.09 -2.88
CA GLY A 88 2.88 -15.24 -3.42
C GLY A 88 3.33 -16.58 -2.85
N ARG A 89 4.62 -16.73 -2.50
CA ARG A 89 5.16 -17.93 -1.86
C ARG A 89 4.90 -18.00 -0.35
N ARG A 90 4.91 -16.86 0.36
CA ARG A 90 4.84 -16.78 1.83
C ARG A 90 3.43 -16.64 2.37
N ALA A 91 2.59 -15.92 1.67
CA ALA A 91 1.26 -15.53 2.13
C ALA A 91 0.14 -16.25 1.39
N GLY A 92 0.32 -17.53 1.05
CA GLY A 92 -0.72 -18.32 0.38
C GLY A 92 -2.05 -18.31 1.14
N HIS A 93 -3.10 -17.72 0.55
CA HIS A 93 -4.42 -17.60 1.14
C HIS A 93 -5.50 -17.62 0.05
N PRO A 94 -6.70 -18.21 0.28
CA PRO A 94 -7.77 -18.25 -0.72
C PRO A 94 -8.21 -16.88 -1.24
N ARG A 95 -7.98 -15.81 -0.49
CA ARG A 95 -8.30 -14.42 -0.87
C ARG A 95 -7.13 -13.66 -1.50
N LEU A 96 -6.01 -14.32 -1.77
CA LEU A 96 -4.89 -13.75 -2.53
C LEU A 96 -4.72 -14.53 -3.82
N ILE A 97 -4.36 -13.83 -4.91
CA ILE A 97 -4.08 -14.49 -6.19
C ILE A 97 -2.88 -15.42 -6.05
N ALA A 98 -2.99 -16.64 -6.48
CA ALA A 98 -1.90 -17.61 -6.39
C ALA A 98 -0.88 -17.35 -7.49
N LEU A 99 0.40 -17.23 -7.11
CA LEU A 99 1.53 -17.25 -8.02
C LEU A 99 1.93 -18.72 -8.25
N LEU A 100 1.90 -19.15 -9.50
CA LEU A 100 2.17 -20.52 -9.91
C LEU A 100 3.64 -20.70 -10.31
N ASP A 101 4.20 -19.72 -11.06
CA ASP A 101 5.59 -19.78 -11.54
C ASP A 101 6.13 -18.38 -11.87
N THR A 102 7.45 -18.26 -11.99
CA THR A 102 8.13 -17.05 -12.44
C THR A 102 9.34 -17.40 -13.27
N PHE A 103 9.52 -16.73 -14.42
CA PHE A 103 10.69 -16.94 -15.27
C PHE A 103 11.04 -15.70 -16.09
N THR A 104 12.22 -15.71 -16.69
CA THR A 104 12.65 -14.71 -17.69
C THR A 104 12.37 -15.28 -19.08
N LEU A 105 11.68 -14.49 -19.90
CA LEU A 105 11.36 -14.87 -21.29
C LEU A 105 12.60 -14.79 -22.16
N THR A 106 12.85 -15.84 -22.93
CA THR A 106 13.81 -15.83 -24.01
C THR A 106 13.05 -15.72 -25.34
N ALA A 107 13.20 -14.61 -26.03
CA ALA A 107 12.48 -14.30 -27.27
C ALA A 107 13.40 -13.60 -28.29
N PRO A 108 14.42 -14.29 -28.83
CA PRO A 108 15.43 -13.68 -29.70
C PRO A 108 14.82 -13.05 -30.97
N ASP A 109 13.68 -13.57 -31.42
CA ASP A 109 12.95 -13.05 -32.59
C ASP A 109 12.12 -11.78 -32.27
N ARG A 110 12.05 -11.40 -30.98
CA ARG A 110 11.33 -10.21 -30.47
C ARG A 110 12.19 -9.46 -29.46
N PRO A 111 13.09 -8.60 -29.90
CA PRO A 111 14.02 -7.89 -29.01
C PRO A 111 13.34 -7.05 -27.91
N SER A 112 12.12 -6.55 -28.17
CA SER A 112 11.32 -5.81 -27.17
C SER A 112 10.88 -6.66 -25.98
N LEU A 113 10.82 -7.97 -26.13
CA LEU A 113 10.37 -8.94 -25.14
C LEU A 113 11.46 -9.90 -24.66
N ASP A 114 12.61 -9.89 -25.30
CA ASP A 114 13.74 -10.71 -24.84
C ASP A 114 14.23 -10.21 -23.49
N GLY A 115 14.38 -11.13 -22.53
CA GLY A 115 14.68 -10.80 -21.15
C GLY A 115 13.47 -10.31 -20.31
N ALA A 116 12.25 -10.26 -20.86
CA ALA A 116 11.05 -9.87 -20.10
C ALA A 116 10.82 -10.80 -18.91
N LEU A 117 10.41 -10.21 -17.76
CA LEU A 117 10.02 -10.99 -16.59
C LEU A 117 8.56 -11.44 -16.75
N VAL A 118 8.30 -12.70 -16.46
CA VAL A 118 6.97 -13.32 -16.56
C VAL A 118 6.56 -13.87 -15.20
N LEU A 119 5.39 -13.45 -14.72
CA LEU A 119 4.71 -14.07 -13.58
C LEU A 119 3.55 -14.90 -14.10
N VAL A 120 3.49 -16.16 -13.74
CA VAL A 120 2.39 -17.07 -14.05
C VAL A 120 1.49 -17.14 -12.83
N MET A 121 0.25 -16.74 -12.98
CA MET A 121 -0.71 -16.61 -11.87
C MET A 121 -1.99 -17.41 -12.17
N GLU A 122 -2.74 -17.74 -11.13
CA GLU A 122 -4.09 -18.26 -11.31
C GLU A 122 -4.94 -17.26 -12.09
N ARG A 123 -5.86 -17.77 -12.91
CA ARG A 123 -6.76 -16.94 -13.72
C ARG A 123 -8.01 -16.58 -12.95
N ALA A 124 -8.29 -15.29 -12.85
CA ALA A 124 -9.59 -14.75 -12.41
C ALA A 124 -10.51 -14.50 -13.62
N THR A 125 -11.81 -14.36 -13.39
CA THR A 125 -12.82 -14.11 -14.43
C THR A 125 -12.95 -12.64 -14.78
N GLY A 126 -12.60 -11.74 -13.86
CA GLY A 126 -12.64 -10.29 -14.02
C GLY A 126 -12.15 -9.57 -12.77
N SER A 127 -12.33 -8.27 -12.75
CA SER A 127 -11.99 -7.40 -11.61
C SER A 127 -13.24 -6.74 -11.02
N LEU A 128 -13.12 -6.18 -9.84
CA LEU A 128 -14.16 -5.36 -9.23
C LEU A 128 -14.43 -4.10 -10.07
N ARG A 129 -13.42 -3.57 -10.78
CA ARG A 129 -13.61 -2.46 -11.73
C ARG A 129 -14.57 -2.83 -12.84
N ASP A 130 -14.40 -4.00 -13.46
CA ASP A 130 -15.30 -4.48 -14.51
C ASP A 130 -16.75 -4.59 -14.03
N LEU A 131 -16.93 -5.05 -12.77
CA LEU A 131 -18.24 -5.15 -12.13
C LEU A 131 -18.86 -3.75 -11.89
N LEU A 132 -18.08 -2.78 -11.39
CA LEU A 132 -18.54 -1.41 -11.16
C LEU A 132 -18.90 -0.71 -12.48
N ASP A 133 -18.10 -0.88 -13.51
CA ASP A 133 -18.34 -0.30 -14.84
C ASP A 133 -19.56 -0.90 -15.51
N ALA A 134 -19.81 -2.20 -15.34
CA ALA A 134 -21.01 -2.86 -15.83
C ALA A 134 -22.28 -2.34 -15.13
N ALA A 135 -22.22 -2.14 -13.81
CA ALA A 135 -23.32 -1.58 -13.02
C ALA A 135 -23.63 -0.12 -13.45
N GLY A 136 -22.60 0.71 -13.69
CA GLY A 136 -22.75 2.08 -14.15
C GLY A 136 -23.37 2.21 -15.55
N ARG A 137 -23.14 1.24 -16.43
CA ARG A 137 -23.78 1.20 -17.76
C ARG A 137 -25.27 0.84 -17.68
N GLY A 138 -25.65 -0.06 -16.76
CA GLY A 138 -27.05 -0.46 -16.57
C GLY A 138 -27.95 0.69 -16.12
N HIS A 139 -27.47 1.55 -15.25
CA HIS A 139 -28.24 2.70 -14.73
C HIS A 139 -28.49 3.81 -15.76
N ARG A 140 -27.76 3.87 -16.86
CA ARG A 140 -27.93 4.89 -17.91
C ARG A 140 -28.98 4.53 -18.96
N HIS A 141 -29.45 3.28 -18.98
CA HIS A 141 -30.39 2.82 -20.01
C HIS A 141 -31.85 2.71 -19.57
N ASP A 142 -32.13 2.74 -18.26
CA ASP A 142 -33.49 2.68 -17.71
C ASP A 142 -34.02 4.08 -17.35
N GLY A 143 -34.15 4.94 -18.34
CA GLY A 143 -34.75 6.29 -18.21
C GLY A 143 -36.29 6.34 -18.29
N THR A 144 -37.02 5.24 -18.07
CA THR A 144 -38.47 5.24 -17.95
C THR A 144 -38.88 5.09 -16.48
N PRO A 145 -39.61 6.05 -15.89
CA PRO A 145 -40.17 5.87 -14.55
C PRO A 145 -41.26 4.80 -14.66
N ASP A 146 -41.03 3.62 -14.09
CA ASP A 146 -42.07 2.63 -13.87
C ASP A 146 -42.66 2.86 -12.48
N ASP A 147 -43.89 3.38 -12.42
CA ASP A 147 -44.63 3.76 -11.20
C ASP A 147 -45.20 2.55 -10.43
N GLY A 148 -44.55 1.39 -10.48
CA GLY A 148 -45.02 0.19 -9.78
C GLY A 148 -43.87 -0.58 -9.12
N ALA A 149 -43.63 -0.38 -7.83
CA ALA A 149 -42.76 -1.24 -7.05
C ALA A 149 -43.28 -2.67 -7.05
N HIS A 150 -42.67 -3.54 -7.87
CA HIS A 150 -43.01 -4.96 -7.91
C HIS A 150 -42.30 -5.69 -6.76
N PRO A 151 -42.93 -6.65 -6.04
CA PRO A 151 -42.33 -7.46 -4.98
C PRO A 151 -40.99 -8.13 -5.39
N ARG A 152 -40.80 -8.37 -6.69
CA ARG A 152 -39.57 -8.94 -7.26
C ARG A 152 -38.36 -7.98 -7.27
N GLU A 153 -38.61 -6.67 -7.16
CA GLU A 153 -37.52 -5.67 -7.11
C GLU A 153 -36.88 -5.60 -5.72
N ALA A 154 -37.70 -5.64 -4.67
CA ALA A 154 -37.22 -5.69 -3.29
C ALA A 154 -36.35 -6.93 -3.03
N ASP A 155 -36.73 -8.08 -3.55
CA ASP A 155 -35.95 -9.32 -3.45
C ASP A 155 -34.60 -9.20 -4.20
N ARG A 156 -34.59 -8.57 -5.38
CA ARG A 156 -33.36 -8.33 -6.15
C ARG A 156 -32.42 -7.37 -5.46
N ASP A 157 -32.95 -6.38 -4.77
CA ASP A 157 -32.13 -5.39 -4.02
C ASP A 157 -31.48 -6.04 -2.79
N VAL A 158 -32.21 -6.91 -2.08
CA VAL A 158 -31.67 -7.71 -0.97
C VAL A 158 -30.56 -8.64 -1.45
N ASP A 159 -30.76 -9.34 -2.56
CA ASP A 159 -29.75 -10.23 -3.14
C ASP A 159 -28.51 -9.45 -3.60
N ARG A 160 -28.71 -8.26 -4.18
CA ARG A 160 -27.65 -7.36 -4.62
C ARG A 160 -26.83 -6.84 -3.45
N GLU A 161 -27.50 -6.40 -2.36
CA GLU A 161 -26.79 -5.97 -1.14
C GLU A 161 -26.03 -7.13 -0.49
N ALA A 162 -26.65 -8.33 -0.41
CA ALA A 162 -25.98 -9.52 0.10
C ALA A 162 -24.75 -9.91 -0.74
N HIS A 163 -24.82 -9.74 -2.06
CA HIS A 163 -23.67 -9.97 -2.95
C HIS A 163 -22.54 -8.96 -2.68
N ARG A 164 -22.86 -7.66 -2.64
CA ARG A 164 -21.88 -6.59 -2.35
C ARG A 164 -21.24 -6.78 -0.98
N ALA A 165 -22.02 -7.21 0.01
CA ALA A 165 -21.52 -7.52 1.34
C ALA A 165 -20.52 -8.69 1.35
N ARG A 166 -20.76 -9.75 0.58
CA ARG A 166 -19.82 -10.87 0.44
C ARG A 166 -18.50 -10.42 -0.22
N LEU A 167 -18.57 -9.51 -1.20
CA LEU A 167 -17.36 -8.94 -1.79
C LEU A 167 -16.58 -8.14 -0.76
N ALA A 168 -17.24 -7.28 0.02
CA ALA A 168 -16.62 -6.52 1.10
C ALA A 168 -15.97 -7.42 2.16
N GLU A 169 -16.65 -8.49 2.59
CA GLU A 169 -16.10 -9.51 3.49
C GLU A 169 -14.82 -10.13 2.91
N GLY A 170 -14.86 -10.55 1.64
CA GLY A 170 -13.71 -11.16 0.97
C GLY A 170 -12.50 -10.24 0.86
N ILE A 171 -12.71 -8.94 0.60
CA ILE A 171 -11.63 -7.95 0.58
C ILE A 171 -11.03 -7.80 1.98
N CYS A 172 -11.86 -7.67 3.03
CA CYS A 172 -11.41 -7.57 4.41
C CYS A 172 -10.65 -8.83 4.86
N GLU A 173 -11.11 -10.04 4.47
CA GLU A 173 -10.41 -11.30 4.78
C GLU A 173 -9.00 -11.33 4.15
N GLY A 174 -8.88 -10.93 2.89
CA GLY A 174 -7.60 -10.86 2.19
C GLY A 174 -6.65 -9.85 2.82
N LEU A 175 -7.13 -8.63 3.13
CA LEU A 175 -6.34 -7.61 3.80
C LEU A 175 -5.94 -8.02 5.22
N ALA A 176 -6.85 -8.60 6.00
CA ALA A 176 -6.58 -9.08 7.34
C ALA A 176 -5.46 -10.13 7.33
N HIS A 177 -5.48 -11.05 6.37
CA HIS A 177 -4.41 -12.04 6.20
C HIS A 177 -3.08 -11.36 5.83
N LEU A 178 -3.09 -10.44 4.87
CA LEU A 178 -1.91 -9.70 4.41
C LEU A 178 -1.26 -8.92 5.57
N HIS A 179 -2.06 -8.16 6.33
CA HIS A 179 -1.60 -7.35 7.45
C HIS A 179 -1.04 -8.22 8.59
N ARG A 180 -1.69 -9.35 8.94
CA ARG A 180 -1.16 -10.30 9.94
C ARG A 180 0.15 -10.95 9.50
N SER A 181 0.36 -11.09 8.20
CA SER A 181 1.61 -11.61 7.63
C SER A 181 2.73 -10.55 7.59
N GLY A 182 2.47 -9.35 8.11
CA GLY A 182 3.44 -8.25 8.16
C GLY A 182 3.57 -7.47 6.86
N TRP A 183 2.55 -7.50 5.98
CA TRP A 183 2.58 -6.81 4.69
C TRP A 183 1.50 -5.76 4.57
N VAL A 184 1.80 -4.69 3.82
CA VAL A 184 0.83 -3.68 3.36
C VAL A 184 0.70 -3.83 1.85
N HIS A 185 -0.53 -3.79 1.32
CA HIS A 185 -0.78 -3.86 -0.13
C HIS A 185 -0.25 -2.63 -0.86
N ALA A 186 -0.54 -1.46 -0.33
CA ALA A 186 -0.07 -0.14 -0.73
C ALA A 186 -0.54 0.38 -2.11
N ASP A 187 -1.24 -0.45 -2.91
CA ASP A 187 -1.92 -0.06 -4.17
C ASP A 187 -3.27 -0.76 -4.31
N LEU A 188 -4.04 -0.81 -3.21
CA LEU A 188 -5.38 -1.40 -3.23
C LEU A 188 -6.32 -0.50 -4.04
N LYS A 189 -7.00 -1.10 -5.03
CA LYS A 189 -7.96 -0.43 -5.93
C LYS A 189 -8.86 -1.48 -6.59
N PRO A 190 -10.00 -1.13 -7.19
CA PRO A 190 -10.92 -2.09 -7.80
C PRO A 190 -10.30 -2.97 -8.87
N GLU A 191 -9.30 -2.48 -9.61
CA GLU A 191 -8.56 -3.25 -10.63
C GLU A 191 -7.75 -4.40 -10.02
N ASN A 192 -7.30 -4.23 -8.76
CA ASN A 192 -6.50 -5.21 -8.02
C ASN A 192 -7.33 -6.12 -7.12
N VAL A 193 -8.65 -5.95 -7.11
CA VAL A 193 -9.63 -6.85 -6.48
C VAL A 193 -10.22 -7.72 -7.58
N LEU A 194 -9.72 -8.94 -7.72
CA LEU A 194 -10.14 -9.88 -8.74
C LEU A 194 -11.29 -10.75 -8.27
N LEU A 195 -12.06 -11.26 -9.21
CA LEU A 195 -13.18 -12.17 -8.99
C LEU A 195 -12.83 -13.54 -9.59
N ALA A 196 -12.85 -14.57 -8.76
CA ALA A 196 -12.66 -15.95 -9.19
C ALA A 196 -13.94 -16.50 -9.86
N GLU A 197 -13.84 -17.69 -10.46
CA GLU A 197 -14.96 -18.35 -11.15
C GLU A 197 -16.15 -18.64 -10.22
N ASP A 198 -15.90 -18.89 -8.93
CA ASP A 198 -16.91 -19.07 -7.89
C ASP A 198 -17.48 -17.75 -7.34
N GLY A 199 -17.07 -16.60 -7.89
CA GLY A 199 -17.44 -15.27 -7.44
C GLY A 199 -16.71 -14.81 -6.17
N SER A 200 -15.74 -15.58 -5.69
CA SER A 200 -14.93 -15.17 -4.55
C SER A 200 -13.92 -14.09 -4.91
N VAL A 201 -13.62 -13.22 -3.92
CA VAL A 201 -12.62 -12.15 -4.06
C VAL A 201 -11.21 -12.71 -3.92
N LYS A 202 -10.30 -12.20 -4.74
CA LYS A 202 -8.85 -12.41 -4.64
C LYS A 202 -8.11 -11.09 -4.83
N LEU A 203 -7.29 -10.70 -3.87
CA LEU A 203 -6.39 -9.55 -3.99
C LEU A 203 -5.20 -9.91 -4.89
N SER A 204 -4.76 -8.96 -5.70
CA SER A 204 -3.71 -9.15 -6.71
C SER A 204 -2.82 -7.92 -6.83
N ASP A 205 -1.78 -8.01 -7.64
CA ASP A 205 -0.82 -6.94 -7.95
C ASP A 205 -0.05 -6.43 -6.72
N PHE A 206 0.75 -7.32 -6.15
CA PHE A 206 1.57 -7.03 -4.97
C PHE A 206 2.92 -6.36 -5.32
N GLY A 207 3.05 -5.79 -6.50
CA GLY A 207 4.29 -5.15 -6.96
C GLY A 207 4.74 -3.97 -6.10
N LEU A 208 3.80 -3.28 -5.44
CA LEU A 208 4.05 -2.22 -4.46
C LEU A 208 3.89 -2.70 -3.01
N ALA A 209 3.52 -3.96 -2.78
CA ALA A 209 3.38 -4.50 -1.43
C ALA A 209 4.70 -4.39 -0.67
N THR A 210 4.60 -4.00 0.59
CA THR A 210 5.75 -3.66 1.42
C THR A 210 5.69 -4.43 2.72
N GLU A 211 6.79 -5.10 3.06
CA GLU A 211 6.96 -5.76 4.35
C GLU A 211 7.14 -4.71 5.44
N LEU A 212 6.42 -4.88 6.54
CA LEU A 212 6.47 -3.98 7.67
C LEU A 212 7.71 -4.25 8.52
N THR A 213 8.46 -3.20 8.82
CA THR A 213 9.49 -3.19 9.86
C THR A 213 8.92 -2.44 11.07
N GLY A 214 8.24 -3.18 11.97
CA GLY A 214 7.46 -2.57 13.05
C GLY A 214 6.08 -2.11 12.58
N THR A 215 5.76 -0.83 12.71
CA THR A 215 4.43 -0.26 12.39
C THR A 215 4.29 0.23 10.95
N HIS A 216 5.38 0.30 10.18
CA HIS A 216 5.39 0.85 8.83
C HIS A 216 6.44 0.18 7.94
N GLY A 217 6.27 0.33 6.63
CA GLY A 217 7.22 -0.03 5.60
C GLY A 217 7.61 1.17 4.74
N HIS A 218 8.50 0.98 3.79
CA HIS A 218 8.93 2.01 2.85
C HIS A 218 8.76 1.53 1.42
N MET A 219 8.20 2.38 0.57
CA MET A 219 7.95 2.07 -0.84
C MET A 219 8.37 3.24 -1.74
N PRO A 220 8.58 3.02 -3.05
CA PRO A 220 8.73 4.11 -4.01
C PRO A 220 7.52 5.06 -3.96
N PRO A 221 7.66 6.35 -4.34
CA PRO A 221 6.56 7.31 -4.38
C PRO A 221 5.64 7.00 -5.57
N MET A 222 4.98 5.86 -5.52
CA MET A 222 4.10 5.30 -6.55
C MET A 222 2.77 4.92 -5.90
N GLY A 223 1.78 4.64 -6.72
CA GLY A 223 0.43 4.24 -6.32
C GLY A 223 -0.62 4.99 -7.13
N THR A 224 -1.83 4.47 -7.10
CA THR A 224 -2.96 5.05 -7.83
C THR A 224 -3.50 6.24 -7.05
N LEU A 225 -3.37 7.45 -7.61
CA LEU A 225 -3.63 8.72 -6.94
C LEU A 225 -5.02 8.78 -6.27
N ASP A 226 -6.03 8.22 -6.88
CA ASP A 226 -7.42 8.28 -6.41
C ASP A 226 -7.66 7.52 -5.10
N TYR A 227 -6.77 6.57 -4.76
CA TYR A 227 -6.88 5.73 -3.56
C TYR A 227 -5.83 6.09 -2.49
N LEU A 228 -5.03 7.15 -2.71
CA LEU A 228 -4.02 7.58 -1.75
C LEU A 228 -4.62 8.31 -0.56
N PRO A 229 -4.24 7.94 0.68
CA PRO A 229 -4.69 8.66 1.88
C PRO A 229 -4.04 10.04 2.00
N PRO A 230 -4.63 10.96 2.80
CA PRO A 230 -4.18 12.34 2.91
C PRO A 230 -2.70 12.50 3.24
N GLU A 231 -2.16 11.66 4.13
CA GLU A 231 -0.77 11.68 4.54
C GLU A 231 0.20 11.35 3.40
N ARG A 232 -0.24 10.56 2.41
CA ARG A 232 0.58 10.17 1.26
C ARG A 232 0.78 11.29 0.25
N TRP A 233 -0.18 12.22 0.17
CA TRP A 233 -0.06 13.40 -0.70
C TRP A 233 1.01 14.39 -0.23
N ARG A 234 1.33 14.40 1.06
CA ARG A 234 2.31 15.29 1.71
C ARG A 234 3.54 14.55 2.21
N ALA A 235 3.60 13.24 2.00
CA ALA A 235 4.68 12.43 2.53
C ALA A 235 6.03 12.88 1.96
N PRO A 236 7.00 13.23 2.82
CA PRO A 236 8.33 13.55 2.35
C PRO A 236 8.95 12.32 1.70
N LEU A 237 9.65 12.53 0.60
CA LEU A 237 10.42 11.48 -0.06
C LEU A 237 11.72 11.26 0.74
N GLY A 238 11.69 10.30 1.66
CA GLY A 238 12.89 9.87 2.38
C GLY A 238 13.85 9.08 1.49
N GLU A 239 15.05 8.80 1.98
CA GLU A 239 16.05 8.00 1.25
C GLU A 239 15.57 6.57 0.92
N ARG A 240 14.75 5.99 1.78
CA ARG A 240 14.13 4.67 1.59
C ARG A 240 12.82 4.72 0.79
N GLY A 241 12.38 5.89 0.38
CA GLY A 241 11.08 6.09 -0.25
C GLY A 241 10.07 6.72 0.70
N VAL A 242 8.79 6.52 0.41
CA VAL A 242 7.66 7.04 1.19
C VAL A 242 7.23 6.00 2.22
N GLN A 243 6.98 6.45 3.45
CA GLN A 243 6.46 5.60 4.52
C GLN A 243 5.02 5.17 4.21
N VAL A 244 4.72 3.90 4.47
CA VAL A 244 3.38 3.33 4.31
C VAL A 244 3.01 2.46 5.52
N ARG A 245 1.74 2.50 5.92
CA ARG A 245 1.17 1.72 7.03
C ARG A 245 -0.06 0.96 6.55
N THR A 246 -0.49 -0.04 7.30
CA THR A 246 -1.73 -0.79 7.03
C THR A 246 -2.95 0.14 6.93
N THR A 247 -2.94 1.27 7.62
CA THR A 247 -4.00 2.29 7.56
C THR A 247 -4.14 2.95 6.19
N ALA A 248 -3.14 2.84 5.31
CA ALA A 248 -3.27 3.28 3.92
C ALA A 248 -4.20 2.35 3.12
N ASP A 249 -4.10 1.02 3.35
CA ASP A 249 -5.03 0.06 2.74
C ASP A 249 -6.46 0.23 3.30
N ILE A 250 -6.60 0.60 4.58
CA ILE A 250 -7.92 0.90 5.19
C ILE A 250 -8.58 2.10 4.52
N TRP A 251 -7.81 3.16 4.22
CA TRP A 251 -8.32 4.30 3.45
C TRP A 251 -8.78 3.88 2.05
N ALA A 252 -7.95 3.15 1.31
CA ALA A 252 -8.29 2.66 -0.01
C ALA A 252 -9.53 1.74 0.01
N LEU A 253 -9.64 0.87 1.02
CA LEU A 253 -10.83 0.05 1.28
C LEU A 253 -12.07 0.93 1.47
N GLY A 254 -11.99 2.03 2.23
CA GLY A 254 -13.09 2.97 2.41
C GLY A 254 -13.62 3.55 1.10
N ILE A 255 -12.73 3.93 0.19
CA ILE A 255 -13.10 4.41 -1.15
C ILE A 255 -13.77 3.28 -1.96
N ILE A 256 -13.18 2.09 -1.98
CA ILE A 256 -13.73 0.92 -2.68
C ILE A 256 -15.12 0.55 -2.17
N LEU A 257 -15.32 0.54 -0.85
CA LEU A 257 -16.63 0.24 -0.25
C LEU A 257 -17.68 1.30 -0.60
N HIS A 258 -17.28 2.58 -0.65
CA HIS A 258 -18.17 3.65 -1.09
C HIS A 258 -18.61 3.46 -2.55
N GLU A 259 -17.67 3.16 -3.47
CA GLU A 259 -17.97 2.87 -4.87
C GLU A 259 -18.85 1.61 -5.03
N LEU A 260 -18.50 0.54 -4.31
CA LEU A 260 -19.21 -0.75 -4.39
C LEU A 260 -20.66 -0.67 -3.89
N LEU A 261 -20.90 0.08 -2.82
CA LEU A 261 -22.19 0.09 -2.11
C LEU A 261 -23.07 1.28 -2.49
N GLY A 262 -22.48 2.30 -3.11
CA GLY A 262 -23.17 3.46 -3.64
C GLY A 262 -23.43 3.36 -5.15
N SER A 263 -23.38 4.54 -5.79
CA SER A 263 -23.61 4.70 -7.23
C SER A 263 -22.37 4.46 -8.11
N GLY A 264 -21.26 3.96 -7.54
CA GLY A 264 -20.00 3.76 -8.26
C GLY A 264 -19.14 5.02 -8.41
N VAL A 265 -19.55 6.13 -7.77
CA VAL A 265 -18.83 7.41 -7.81
C VAL A 265 -17.87 7.50 -6.61
N PRO A 266 -16.62 7.99 -6.79
CA PRO A 266 -15.69 8.21 -5.68
C PRO A 266 -16.24 9.22 -4.65
N PRO A 267 -15.88 9.09 -3.34
CA PRO A 267 -16.37 9.98 -2.28
C PRO A 267 -15.81 11.39 -2.36
N PHE A 268 -14.71 11.59 -3.07
CA PHE A 268 -14.06 12.90 -3.24
C PHE A 268 -14.27 13.40 -4.68
N PRO A 269 -14.90 14.59 -4.85
CA PRO A 269 -15.23 15.12 -6.17
C PRO A 269 -14.00 15.66 -6.89
N GLY A 270 -13.99 15.54 -8.21
CA GLY A 270 -12.95 16.10 -9.07
C GLY A 270 -12.91 15.47 -10.44
N ALA A 271 -12.79 16.29 -11.50
CA ALA A 271 -12.72 15.82 -12.89
C ALA A 271 -11.36 15.15 -13.21
N THR A 272 -10.33 15.44 -12.44
CA THR A 272 -8.98 14.88 -12.60
C THR A 272 -8.48 14.27 -11.29
N PRO A 273 -7.52 13.33 -11.31
CA PRO A 273 -6.91 12.80 -10.09
C PRO A 273 -6.35 13.90 -9.18
N GLY A 274 -5.72 14.93 -9.75
CA GLY A 274 -5.21 16.07 -8.98
C GLY A 274 -6.31 16.86 -8.27
N ALA A 275 -7.46 17.08 -8.93
CA ALA A 275 -8.62 17.74 -8.32
C ALA A 275 -9.22 16.90 -7.18
N ARG A 276 -9.31 15.58 -7.36
CA ARG A 276 -9.74 14.66 -6.29
C ARG A 276 -8.77 14.65 -5.11
N GLY A 277 -7.45 14.65 -5.39
CA GLY A 277 -6.42 14.78 -4.36
C GLY A 277 -6.51 16.09 -3.58
N ALA A 278 -6.82 17.22 -4.24
CA ALA A 278 -7.08 18.49 -3.58
C ALA A 278 -8.30 18.38 -2.65
N ALA A 279 -9.40 17.75 -3.10
CA ALA A 279 -10.59 17.52 -2.27
C ALA A 279 -10.28 16.66 -1.03
N VAL A 280 -9.44 15.63 -1.16
CA VAL A 280 -8.92 14.83 -0.04
C VAL A 280 -8.16 15.70 0.96
N GLN A 281 -7.30 16.61 0.47
CA GLN A 281 -6.53 17.50 1.33
C GLN A 281 -7.40 18.55 2.04
N GLU A 282 -8.43 19.10 1.37
CA GLU A 282 -9.40 20.00 1.99
C GLU A 282 -10.19 19.31 3.12
N TYR A 283 -10.61 18.07 2.87
CA TYR A 283 -11.26 17.24 3.88
C TYR A 283 -10.32 16.97 5.07
N ALA A 284 -9.11 16.52 4.81
CA ALA A 284 -8.14 16.20 5.88
C ALA A 284 -7.74 17.43 6.72
N ALA A 285 -7.81 18.62 6.14
CA ALA A 285 -7.56 19.88 6.84
C ALA A 285 -8.80 20.41 7.59
N GLY A 286 -9.92 19.70 7.57
CA GLY A 286 -11.18 20.13 8.19
C GLY A 286 -11.89 21.29 7.49
N ARG A 287 -11.48 21.64 6.26
CA ARG A 287 -12.08 22.73 5.47
C ARG A 287 -13.29 22.29 4.65
N ALA A 288 -13.41 20.99 4.39
CA ALA A 288 -14.56 20.41 3.71
C ALA A 288 -15.08 19.19 4.48
N PRO A 289 -16.41 18.98 4.57
CA PRO A 289 -16.98 17.77 5.19
C PRO A 289 -16.82 16.56 4.26
N LEU A 290 -16.75 15.33 4.85
CA LEU A 290 -16.92 14.11 4.11
C LEU A 290 -18.37 13.98 3.62
N ARG A 291 -18.55 13.85 2.32
CA ARG A 291 -19.87 13.66 1.70
C ARG A 291 -19.95 12.28 1.10
N LEU A 292 -20.69 11.40 1.77
CA LEU A 292 -20.93 10.05 1.28
C LEU A 292 -22.23 10.01 0.46
N ASP A 293 -22.22 9.14 -0.54
CA ASP A 293 -23.41 8.90 -1.38
C ASP A 293 -24.60 8.45 -0.51
N PRO A 294 -25.77 9.11 -0.59
CA PRO A 294 -26.97 8.72 0.13
C PRO A 294 -27.44 7.27 -0.18
N ALA A 295 -27.11 6.75 -1.35
CA ALA A 295 -27.41 5.37 -1.74
C ALA A 295 -26.66 4.32 -0.92
N VAL A 296 -25.53 4.69 -0.25
CA VAL A 296 -24.83 3.78 0.66
C VAL A 296 -25.69 3.54 1.91
N PRO A 297 -26.06 2.28 2.26
CA PRO A 297 -26.89 2.00 3.43
C PRO A 297 -26.24 2.50 4.73
N PRO A 298 -27.03 2.87 5.78
CA PRO A 298 -26.54 3.51 6.99
C PRO A 298 -25.38 2.77 7.68
N PHE A 299 -25.50 1.46 7.88
CA PHE A 299 -24.44 0.63 8.46
C PHE A 299 -23.09 0.78 7.73
N TRP A 300 -23.15 0.70 6.40
CA TRP A 300 -21.97 0.80 5.54
C TRP A 300 -21.41 2.22 5.49
N ARG A 301 -22.29 3.23 5.60
CA ARG A 301 -21.88 4.62 5.63
C ARG A 301 -21.02 4.95 6.85
N GLU A 302 -21.39 4.43 8.02
CA GLU A 302 -20.58 4.54 9.24
C GLU A 302 -19.21 3.85 9.08
N LEU A 303 -19.21 2.62 8.55
CA LEU A 303 -17.98 1.86 8.31
C LEU A 303 -17.06 2.56 7.31
N VAL A 304 -17.61 3.10 6.22
CA VAL A 304 -16.86 3.89 5.24
C VAL A 304 -16.29 5.16 5.87
N ALA A 305 -17.06 5.87 6.71
CA ALA A 305 -16.59 7.07 7.39
C ALA A 305 -15.40 6.78 8.31
N ASP A 306 -15.42 5.65 9.04
CA ASP A 306 -14.31 5.19 9.88
C ASP A 306 -13.06 4.88 9.04
N CYS A 307 -13.23 4.20 7.90
CA CYS A 307 -12.13 3.93 6.96
C CYS A 307 -11.53 5.21 6.37
N LEU A 308 -12.36 6.23 6.14
CA LEU A 308 -11.98 7.51 5.59
C LEU A 308 -11.68 8.57 6.67
N ALA A 309 -11.42 8.18 7.91
CA ALA A 309 -10.99 9.12 8.94
C ALA A 309 -9.71 9.86 8.49
N PRO A 310 -9.59 11.19 8.73
CA PRO A 310 -8.61 12.04 8.03
C PRO A 310 -7.15 11.76 8.39
N THR A 311 -6.89 11.16 9.55
CA THR A 311 -5.51 10.86 9.99
C THR A 311 -5.29 9.36 10.11
N HIS A 312 -4.06 8.89 9.91
CA HIS A 312 -3.75 7.47 10.10
C HIS A 312 -4.01 7.01 11.55
N ALA A 313 -3.77 7.88 12.55
CA ALA A 313 -4.03 7.56 13.95
C ALA A 313 -5.53 7.34 14.23
N ALA A 314 -6.41 8.13 13.61
CA ALA A 314 -7.86 7.94 13.71
C ALA A 314 -8.32 6.65 13.00
N ARG A 315 -7.62 6.22 11.94
CA ARG A 315 -7.90 4.95 11.24
C ARG A 315 -7.32 3.72 11.94
N ALA A 316 -6.30 3.89 12.79
CA ALA A 316 -5.58 2.76 13.41
C ALA A 316 -6.46 1.75 14.17
N PRO A 317 -7.55 2.16 14.87
CA PRO A 317 -8.46 1.21 15.51
C PRO A 317 -9.29 0.36 14.53
N HIS A 318 -9.45 0.83 13.29
CA HIS A 318 -10.30 0.19 12.27
C HIS A 318 -9.47 -0.75 11.40
N THR A 319 -8.88 -1.79 12.03
CA THR A 319 -8.09 -2.81 11.30
C THR A 319 -8.99 -3.64 10.38
N ALA A 320 -8.40 -4.30 9.39
CA ALA A 320 -9.17 -5.18 8.50
C ALA A 320 -9.92 -6.29 9.26
N GLU A 321 -9.34 -6.83 10.35
CA GLU A 321 -10.01 -7.77 11.26
C GLU A 321 -11.20 -7.15 11.98
N ALA A 322 -11.04 -5.92 12.50
CA ALA A 322 -12.11 -5.23 13.21
C ALA A 322 -13.28 -4.91 12.27
N LEU A 323 -12.99 -4.48 11.05
CA LEU A 323 -13.98 -4.25 10.01
C LEU A 323 -14.70 -5.54 9.61
N LEU A 324 -13.96 -6.63 9.40
CA LEU A 324 -14.51 -7.95 9.11
C LEU A 324 -15.48 -8.42 10.19
N ALA A 325 -15.09 -8.28 11.47
CA ALA A 325 -15.93 -8.64 12.61
C ALA A 325 -17.22 -7.81 12.65
N ARG A 326 -17.14 -6.50 12.36
CA ARG A 326 -18.32 -5.62 12.28
C ARG A 326 -19.24 -6.02 11.12
N ILE A 327 -18.68 -6.33 9.96
CA ILE A 327 -19.43 -6.76 8.79
C ILE A 327 -20.16 -8.09 9.06
N ALA A 328 -19.51 -9.04 9.73
CA ALA A 328 -20.09 -10.31 10.11
C ALA A 328 -21.22 -10.15 11.16
N ALA A 329 -21.13 -9.16 12.03
CA ALA A 329 -22.13 -8.87 13.07
C ALA A 329 -23.28 -7.96 12.62
N ARG A 330 -23.30 -7.53 11.33
CA ARG A 330 -24.34 -6.60 10.82
C ARG A 330 -25.74 -7.20 10.89
N PRO A 331 -26.78 -6.38 11.10
CA PRO A 331 -28.16 -6.83 11.02
C PRO A 331 -28.47 -7.46 9.66
N GLY A 332 -29.08 -8.63 9.65
CA GLY A 332 -29.39 -9.37 8.41
C GLY A 332 -28.23 -10.18 7.82
N ALA A 333 -27.05 -10.21 8.45
CA ALA A 333 -26.00 -11.12 8.06
C ALA A 333 -26.46 -12.57 8.16
N ARG A 334 -26.38 -13.30 7.06
CA ARG A 334 -26.72 -14.73 7.04
C ARG A 334 -25.66 -15.46 7.87
N ALA A 335 -26.08 -16.22 8.89
CA ALA A 335 -25.17 -17.06 9.66
C ALA A 335 -24.31 -17.91 8.71
N PRO A 336 -22.98 -18.02 8.94
CA PRO A 336 -22.12 -18.84 8.11
C PRO A 336 -22.68 -20.26 8.04
N ALA A 337 -22.80 -20.81 6.84
CA ALA A 337 -23.23 -22.19 6.67
C ALA A 337 -22.26 -23.09 7.46
N PRO A 338 -22.77 -24.05 8.28
CA PRO A 338 -21.90 -24.93 9.04
C PRO A 338 -21.01 -25.70 8.05
N PRO A 339 -19.71 -25.85 8.35
CA PRO A 339 -18.80 -26.56 7.47
C PRO A 339 -19.32 -27.98 7.23
N PRO A 340 -19.16 -28.53 6.02
CA PRO A 340 -19.62 -29.88 5.72
C PRO A 340 -19.02 -30.85 6.72
N ARG A 341 -19.89 -31.59 7.42
CA ARG A 341 -19.48 -32.57 8.41
C ARG A 341 -18.69 -33.67 7.71
N ARG A 342 -17.36 -33.57 7.72
CA ARG A 342 -16.47 -34.70 7.40
C ARG A 342 -16.74 -35.80 8.42
N GLY A 343 -17.17 -36.98 7.95
CA GLY A 343 -17.46 -38.12 8.76
C GLY A 343 -16.33 -38.45 9.71
N ARG A 344 -16.60 -38.35 11.00
CA ARG A 344 -15.68 -38.73 12.06
C ARG A 344 -15.59 -40.25 12.11
N GLY A 345 -14.48 -40.79 11.62
CA GLY A 345 -14.02 -42.09 12.05
C GLY A 345 -13.75 -42.05 13.55
N ARG A 346 -14.42 -42.95 14.27
CA ARG A 346 -14.31 -43.09 15.74
C ARG A 346 -12.95 -43.66 16.07
N THR A 347 -12.05 -42.84 16.62
CA THR A 347 -10.95 -43.35 17.45
C THR A 347 -11.10 -42.77 18.84
N ARG A 348 -11.33 -43.66 19.82
CA ARG A 348 -11.33 -43.36 21.22
C ARG A 348 -9.90 -43.17 21.70
N ALA A 349 -9.58 -42.00 22.27
CA ALA A 349 -8.41 -41.83 23.12
C ALA A 349 -8.79 -41.02 24.32
N ALA A 350 -8.31 -41.50 25.47
CA ALA A 350 -8.73 -41.13 26.79
C ALA A 350 -8.28 -39.73 27.24
N VAL A 351 -9.14 -39.12 28.03
CA VAL A 351 -8.89 -37.90 28.81
C VAL A 351 -7.98 -38.24 30.00
N LEU A 352 -6.92 -37.48 30.20
CA LEU A 352 -6.28 -37.32 31.51
C LEU A 352 -6.15 -35.81 31.78
N ALA A 353 -6.90 -35.38 32.78
CA ALA A 353 -6.82 -34.06 33.35
C ALA A 353 -5.68 -34.02 34.39
N ALA A 354 -4.89 -32.97 34.33
CA ALA A 354 -4.06 -32.57 35.46
C ALA A 354 -4.12 -31.03 35.60
N ALA A 355 -4.85 -30.62 36.62
CA ALA A 355 -4.81 -29.28 37.16
C ALA A 355 -3.60 -29.15 38.10
N LEU A 356 -2.84 -28.08 37.95
CA LEU A 356 -1.97 -27.60 39.05
C LEU A 356 -1.90 -26.06 38.98
N CYS A 357 -2.46 -25.48 40.04
CA CYS A 357 -2.31 -24.08 40.41
C CYS A 357 -0.87 -23.81 40.85
N GLY A 358 -0.33 -22.65 40.44
CA GLY A 358 0.91 -22.09 40.98
C GLY A 358 0.88 -20.59 40.87
N ALA A 359 0.44 -19.93 41.95
CA ALA A 359 0.58 -18.49 42.10
C ALA A 359 2.04 -18.15 42.40
N GLY A 360 2.62 -17.23 41.61
CA GLY A 360 3.90 -16.63 41.87
C GLY A 360 3.86 -15.16 41.46
N ALA A 361 3.51 -14.30 42.42
CA ALA A 361 3.67 -12.87 42.27
C ALA A 361 5.16 -12.52 42.34
N ALA A 362 5.74 -12.09 41.27
CA ALA A 362 7.04 -11.42 41.26
C ALA A 362 6.80 -9.93 40.92
N LEU A 363 6.95 -9.12 41.96
CA LEU A 363 7.10 -7.68 41.88
C LEU A 363 8.44 -7.40 41.21
N CYS A 364 8.42 -7.04 39.95
CA CYS A 364 9.58 -6.37 39.30
C CYS A 364 9.35 -4.87 39.40
N SER A 365 10.14 -4.25 40.26
CA SER A 365 10.27 -2.80 40.35
C SER A 365 10.85 -2.27 39.08
N ASP A 366 10.09 -1.43 38.38
CA ASP A 366 10.59 -0.56 37.29
C ASP A 366 11.56 0.46 37.89
N THR A 367 12.83 0.14 37.87
CA THR A 367 13.87 1.17 37.91
C THR A 367 14.10 1.62 36.49
N ALA A 368 13.36 2.65 36.07
CA ALA A 368 13.74 3.46 34.92
C ALA A 368 15.13 4.02 35.19
N GLY A 369 16.12 3.38 34.57
CA GLY A 369 17.49 3.85 34.51
C GLY A 369 17.54 5.17 33.75
N HIS A 370 17.50 6.28 34.48
CA HIS A 370 17.88 7.57 33.91
C HIS A 370 19.38 7.49 33.61
N GLY A 371 19.73 7.33 32.34
CA GLY A 371 21.09 7.55 31.87
C GLY A 371 21.57 8.95 32.27
N PRO A 372 22.89 9.19 32.36
CA PRO A 372 23.42 10.45 32.82
C PRO A 372 22.85 11.60 32.01
N LEU A 373 22.36 12.64 32.71
CA LEU A 373 21.83 13.86 32.12
C LEU A 373 22.88 14.44 31.17
N ALA A 374 22.45 14.68 29.91
CA ALA A 374 23.31 15.31 28.92
C ALA A 374 23.77 16.70 29.41
N ALA A 375 25.04 17.07 29.11
CA ALA A 375 25.56 18.39 29.42
C ALA A 375 24.74 19.48 28.68
N PRO A 376 24.66 20.71 29.24
CA PRO A 376 23.95 21.81 28.57
C PRO A 376 24.51 21.99 27.14
N GLY A 377 23.60 22.01 26.15
CA GLY A 377 23.94 22.08 24.72
C GLY A 377 24.17 20.73 24.03
N ALA A 378 24.13 19.61 24.75
CA ALA A 378 24.20 18.29 24.14
C ALA A 378 22.78 17.73 23.84
N VAL A 379 22.63 17.06 22.72
CA VAL A 379 21.40 16.35 22.32
C VAL A 379 21.75 14.92 21.94
N ARG A 380 21.01 13.97 22.50
CA ARG A 380 21.13 12.55 22.18
C ARG A 380 20.19 12.21 21.05
N VAL A 381 20.73 11.63 19.99
CA VAL A 381 19.94 11.19 18.82
C VAL A 381 18.99 10.09 19.25
N PHE A 382 17.71 10.24 18.91
CA PHE A 382 16.66 9.27 19.12
C PHE A 382 16.12 8.77 17.79
N ASN A 383 16.18 7.46 17.58
CA ASN A 383 15.48 6.80 16.49
C ASN A 383 14.22 6.15 17.07
N ALA A 384 13.03 6.51 16.58
CA ALA A 384 11.77 6.00 17.09
C ALA A 384 11.53 4.51 16.72
N GLU A 385 12.27 3.97 15.75
CA GLU A 385 12.22 2.54 15.40
C GLU A 385 12.84 1.68 16.51
N ARG A 386 12.03 0.86 17.19
CA ARG A 386 12.48 0.01 18.31
C ARG A 386 13.64 -0.91 17.93
N GLY A 387 13.59 -1.52 16.73
CA GLY A 387 14.66 -2.39 16.25
C GLY A 387 16.00 -1.68 16.05
N CYS A 388 16.00 -0.35 15.94
CA CYS A 388 17.21 0.46 15.83
C CYS A 388 17.71 1.01 17.18
N GLN A 389 16.86 1.01 18.22
CA GLN A 389 17.23 1.46 19.56
C GLN A 389 18.09 0.44 20.32
N GLU A 390 17.85 -0.84 20.06
CA GLU A 390 18.53 -1.96 20.74
C GLU A 390 19.86 -2.34 20.08
N ARG A 391 20.18 -1.75 18.92
CA ARG A 391 21.40 -2.08 18.16
C ARG A 391 22.59 -1.28 18.64
N THR A 392 23.71 -1.97 18.79
CA THR A 392 25.02 -1.37 19.13
C THR A 392 25.94 -1.21 17.92
N ASP A 393 25.58 -1.84 16.79
CA ASP A 393 26.28 -1.69 15.51
C ASP A 393 25.75 -0.45 14.76
N ARG A 394 26.59 0.11 13.88
CA ARG A 394 26.21 1.24 13.01
C ARG A 394 25.59 0.73 11.71
N ASP A 395 24.50 -0.02 11.81
CA ASP A 395 23.75 -0.47 10.65
C ASP A 395 23.32 0.75 9.81
N PRO A 396 23.70 0.83 8.53
CA PRO A 396 23.28 1.91 7.65
C PRO A 396 21.76 2.08 7.57
N GLN A 397 20.99 0.99 7.78
CA GLN A 397 19.54 1.03 7.76
C GLN A 397 18.92 1.74 8.97
N CYS A 398 19.64 1.80 10.08
CA CYS A 398 19.25 2.54 11.29
C CYS A 398 19.82 3.95 11.36
N SER A 399 20.51 4.41 10.33
CA SER A 399 21.10 5.74 10.29
C SER A 399 20.06 6.83 10.04
N LEU A 400 20.22 7.97 10.71
CA LEU A 400 19.43 9.17 10.51
C LEU A 400 20.25 10.22 9.78
N GLY A 401 19.62 10.94 8.84
CA GLY A 401 20.22 12.09 8.18
C GLY A 401 20.15 13.35 9.05
N LEU A 402 20.97 14.34 8.72
CA LEU A 402 20.92 15.69 9.27
C LEU A 402 20.69 16.68 8.14
N ALA A 403 19.80 17.66 8.30
CA ALA A 403 19.50 18.61 7.23
C ALA A 403 20.64 19.64 7.05
N ILE A 404 20.78 20.14 5.83
CA ILE A 404 21.65 21.27 5.48
C ILE A 404 21.00 22.58 5.91
N ASP A 405 19.67 22.72 5.65
CA ASP A 405 18.87 23.92 5.92
C ASP A 405 17.55 23.50 6.58
N PRO A 406 17.21 24.02 7.79
CA PRO A 406 16.03 23.65 8.52
C PRO A 406 14.73 24.21 7.92
N HIS A 407 14.79 25.16 6.96
CA HIS A 407 13.64 25.78 6.30
C HIS A 407 13.35 25.21 4.91
N ARG A 408 14.10 24.20 4.49
CA ARG A 408 13.87 23.48 3.23
C ARG A 408 13.32 22.10 3.49
N PRO A 409 12.50 21.55 2.57
CA PRO A 409 12.01 20.18 2.67
C PRO A 409 13.12 19.17 2.95
N TYR A 410 12.90 18.22 3.85
CA TYR A 410 13.87 17.21 4.26
C TYR A 410 14.01 16.12 3.17
N THR A 411 14.68 16.49 2.09
CA THR A 411 14.95 15.64 0.92
C THR A 411 16.41 15.22 0.86
N ALA A 412 16.75 14.27 -0.01
CA ALA A 412 18.13 13.82 -0.20
C ALA A 412 19.10 14.96 -0.57
N GLU A 413 18.61 16.03 -1.23
CA GLU A 413 19.40 17.22 -1.59
C GLU A 413 19.65 18.15 -0.40
N ASN A 414 18.80 18.06 0.65
CA ASN A 414 18.89 18.84 1.87
C ASN A 414 19.47 18.03 3.04
N VAL A 415 20.19 16.95 2.79
CA VAL A 415 20.78 16.10 3.84
C VAL A 415 22.29 16.02 3.64
N VAL A 416 23.06 16.24 4.74
CA VAL A 416 24.51 16.06 4.72
C VAL A 416 24.88 14.58 4.58
N ARG A 417 26.08 14.30 4.07
CA ARG A 417 26.57 12.92 3.92
C ARG A 417 26.80 12.20 5.24
N THR A 418 27.07 12.95 6.30
CA THR A 418 27.26 12.40 7.65
C THR A 418 25.96 11.81 8.17
N ARG A 419 26.07 10.59 8.73
CA ARG A 419 24.95 9.88 9.35
C ARG A 419 25.14 9.82 10.86
N VAL A 420 24.01 9.75 11.57
CA VAL A 420 23.96 9.58 13.02
C VAL A 420 23.05 8.41 13.38
N TRP A 421 23.28 7.80 14.54
CA TRP A 421 22.54 6.62 15.01
C TRP A 421 21.89 6.88 16.35
N HIS A 422 20.94 6.06 16.72
CA HIS A 422 20.34 6.11 18.05
C HIS A 422 21.43 6.09 19.13
N GLY A 423 21.31 6.99 20.10
CA GLY A 423 22.27 7.12 21.19
C GLY A 423 23.48 8.02 20.90
N ASP A 424 23.74 8.39 19.63
CA ASP A 424 24.83 9.34 19.32
C ASP A 424 24.59 10.67 20.05
N LEU A 425 25.65 11.21 20.66
CA LEU A 425 25.61 12.47 21.39
C LEU A 425 26.18 13.59 20.51
N LEU A 426 25.36 14.57 20.20
CA LEU A 426 25.74 15.73 19.38
C LEU A 426 25.75 17.00 20.23
N THR A 427 26.68 17.90 19.93
CA THR A 427 26.72 19.25 20.54
C THR A 427 25.81 20.16 19.75
N ALA A 428 24.77 20.72 20.39
CA ALA A 428 23.87 21.68 19.82
C ALA A 428 24.20 23.10 20.30
N ASP A 429 24.27 24.04 19.36
CA ASP A 429 24.67 25.43 19.63
C ASP A 429 23.48 26.38 19.78
N CYS A 430 22.45 26.18 18.99
CA CYS A 430 21.25 27.04 18.94
C CYS A 430 20.09 26.30 18.32
N GLN A 431 18.89 26.91 18.36
CA GLN A 431 17.65 26.32 17.83
C GLN A 431 16.90 27.29 16.91
N VAL A 432 16.13 26.71 16.00
CA VAL A 432 15.12 27.39 15.17
C VAL A 432 13.75 26.79 15.52
N PRO A 433 12.75 27.58 15.92
CA PRO A 433 11.44 27.07 16.32
C PRO A 433 10.47 26.86 15.15
N ASP A 434 10.73 27.50 14.01
CA ASP A 434 9.83 27.69 12.86
C ASP A 434 10.40 27.09 11.55
N GLY A 435 11.19 26.03 11.64
CA GLY A 435 11.69 25.31 10.47
C GLY A 435 10.62 24.42 9.80
N GLU A 436 11.03 23.69 8.77
CA GLU A 436 10.16 22.75 8.06
C GLU A 436 9.61 21.69 9.03
N PRO A 437 8.31 21.41 9.03
CA PRO A 437 7.71 20.43 9.93
C PRO A 437 8.18 19.01 9.58
N ILE A 438 8.68 18.29 10.60
CA ILE A 438 9.07 16.88 10.51
C ILE A 438 8.16 16.05 11.40
N VAL A 439 7.74 14.91 10.88
CA VAL A 439 6.99 13.88 11.60
C VAL A 439 7.92 12.68 11.82
N ASP A 440 7.99 12.17 13.04
CA ASP A 440 8.74 10.94 13.33
C ASP A 440 7.87 9.67 13.17
N GLU A 441 8.44 8.52 13.44
CA GLU A 441 7.78 7.21 13.30
C GLU A 441 6.70 6.98 14.38
N GLU A 442 6.64 7.81 15.41
CA GLU A 442 5.59 7.84 16.46
C GLU A 442 4.54 8.94 16.20
N ASP A 443 4.57 9.57 14.99
CA ASP A 443 3.71 10.68 14.56
C ASP A 443 3.84 11.97 15.40
N LEU A 444 4.93 12.11 16.10
CA LEU A 444 5.25 13.38 16.74
C LEU A 444 5.72 14.36 15.68
N THR A 445 5.04 15.50 15.61
CA THR A 445 5.40 16.58 14.67
C THR A 445 6.13 17.68 15.40
N SER A 446 7.21 18.20 14.81
CA SER A 446 7.90 19.37 15.30
C SER A 446 8.42 20.23 14.16
N THR A 447 8.30 21.55 14.33
CA THR A 447 8.95 22.56 13.48
C THR A 447 10.27 23.05 14.09
N ARG A 448 10.63 22.56 15.28
CA ARG A 448 11.85 22.97 15.97
C ARG A 448 13.02 22.14 15.45
N TRP A 449 14.15 22.84 15.24
CA TRP A 449 15.40 22.25 14.79
C TRP A 449 16.56 22.72 15.67
N PHE A 450 17.53 21.82 15.90
CA PHE A 450 18.77 22.11 16.61
C PHE A 450 19.93 22.16 15.63
N ARG A 451 20.71 23.23 15.65
CA ARG A 451 21.97 23.28 14.92
C ARG A 451 23.01 22.48 15.69
N VAL A 452 23.51 21.42 15.07
CA VAL A 452 24.47 20.49 15.68
C VAL A 452 25.82 20.54 14.97
N ARG A 453 26.91 20.40 15.76
CA ARG A 453 28.27 20.33 15.21
C ARG A 453 28.58 18.94 14.73
N LEU A 454 29.22 18.85 13.57
CA LEU A 454 29.69 17.60 13.00
C LEU A 454 31.18 17.36 13.33
N PRO A 455 31.60 16.07 13.38
CA PRO A 455 33.02 15.75 13.55
C PRO A 455 33.86 16.32 12.41
N ARG A 456 35.08 16.81 12.74
CA ARG A 456 36.01 17.36 11.74
C ARG A 456 36.34 16.35 10.66
N GLY A 457 36.31 16.77 9.39
CA GLY A 457 36.59 15.93 8.23
C GLY A 457 35.35 15.29 7.56
N SER A 458 34.14 15.57 8.05
CA SER A 458 32.89 14.97 7.56
C SER A 458 32.10 15.84 6.56
N GLY A 459 32.66 16.95 6.10
CA GLY A 459 31.98 17.93 5.24
C GLY A 459 31.68 19.25 5.94
N PRO A 460 30.47 19.82 5.89
CA PRO A 460 30.14 21.07 6.60
C PRO A 460 30.35 20.91 8.10
N SER A 461 30.73 22.02 8.77
CA SER A 461 31.00 22.04 10.23
C SER A 461 29.75 21.80 11.05
N ASP A 462 28.58 22.14 10.51
CA ASP A 462 27.29 22.13 11.19
C ASP A 462 26.22 21.50 10.29
N ALA A 463 25.18 20.97 10.94
CA ALA A 463 23.98 20.48 10.30
C ALA A 463 22.79 20.63 11.25
N TRP A 464 21.59 20.24 10.81
CA TRP A 464 20.38 20.44 11.57
C TRP A 464 19.72 19.11 11.93
N LEU A 465 19.46 18.92 13.23
CA LEU A 465 18.72 17.79 13.79
C LEU A 465 17.28 18.24 14.11
N PRO A 466 16.23 17.63 13.54
CA PRO A 466 14.86 17.97 13.92
C PRO A 466 14.56 17.49 15.35
N ALA A 467 13.81 18.28 16.12
CA ALA A 467 13.56 18.00 17.53
C ALA A 467 12.83 16.67 17.79
N VAL A 468 12.10 16.11 16.82
CA VAL A 468 11.50 14.77 16.90
C VAL A 468 12.56 13.66 16.97
N ARG A 469 13.80 13.93 16.56
CA ARG A 469 14.93 12.99 16.59
C ARG A 469 15.75 13.07 17.86
N THR A 470 15.21 13.64 18.93
CA THR A 470 15.77 13.62 20.27
C THR A 470 14.67 13.68 21.32
N ARG A 471 14.91 13.10 22.49
CA ARG A 471 14.04 13.25 23.67
C ARG A 471 14.55 14.32 24.64
N ASP A 472 15.76 14.84 24.37
CA ASP A 472 16.34 15.94 25.14
C ASP A 472 15.63 17.26 24.79
N ARG A 473 15.50 18.12 25.78
CA ARG A 473 14.90 19.47 25.64
C ARG A 473 15.86 20.52 26.16
N PRO A 474 17.02 20.71 25.49
CA PRO A 474 17.98 21.68 25.94
C PRO A 474 17.43 23.10 25.80
N GLU A 475 17.69 23.95 26.77
CA GLU A 475 17.44 25.39 26.64
C GLU A 475 18.57 26.02 25.82
N LEU A 476 18.34 26.24 24.56
CA LEU A 476 19.29 26.81 23.61
C LEU A 476 18.85 28.19 23.14
N PRO A 477 19.79 29.12 22.88
CA PRO A 477 19.46 30.39 22.27
C PRO A 477 18.92 30.22 20.85
N GLY A 478 18.13 31.18 20.37
CA GLY A 478 17.74 31.24 18.96
C GLY A 478 18.97 31.39 18.07
N CYS A 479 18.98 30.68 16.95
CA CYS A 479 20.09 30.85 15.99
C CYS A 479 20.04 32.24 15.34
N PRO A 480 21.19 32.91 15.17
CA PRO A 480 21.22 34.15 14.40
C PRO A 480 20.70 33.89 12.98
N ARG A 481 19.82 34.75 12.47
CA ARG A 481 19.37 34.68 11.08
C ARG A 481 20.58 34.91 10.18
N THR A 482 20.99 33.88 9.46
CA THR A 482 21.97 34.05 8.37
C THR A 482 21.29 34.89 7.28
N ALA A 483 21.90 36.03 6.97
CA ALA A 483 21.46 36.82 5.81
C ALA A 483 21.54 35.93 4.55
N PRO A 484 20.58 36.02 3.62
CA PRO A 484 20.63 35.24 2.37
C PRO A 484 21.95 35.61 1.66
N ALA A 485 22.70 34.57 1.29
CA ALA A 485 23.85 34.75 0.43
C ALA A 485 23.37 35.39 -0.90
N ARG A 486 23.97 36.55 -1.23
CA ARG A 486 23.68 37.29 -2.46
C ARG A 486 24.20 36.54 -3.67
#